data_252ebacbe740638fd308b184fd6987b5
#
_entry.id   252ebacbe740638fd308b184fd6987b5
#
_cell.length_a   1.000
_cell.length_b   1.000
_cell.length_c   1.000
_cell.angle_alpha   90.00
_cell.angle_beta   90.00
_cell.angle_gamma   90.00
#
_symmetry.space_group_name_H-M   'P 1'
#
loop_
_entity.id
_entity.type
_entity.pdbx_description
1 polymer ?
#
loop_
_entity_poly.entity_id
_entity_poly.type
_entity_poly.pdbx_seq_one_letter_code
_entity_poly.pdbx_strand_id
1 'polypeptide(L)'
;MGKCWVPSRQRAIVEQQMIREYIYAYTSVCPETGENYSIISPVNNTQAMNVFLMEMGQAYKHYRIIMCLDGAGWHTSHYVKLPENIQLLKLPAYSPELNPTEHIWDYIREQKKFNNHTFTSIDEVEIQLEKTLKEINSEYSKMKSLCNFKWLNTASC
;
A
#
# COMPACT_ATOMS: atom_id res chain seq x y z
N MET A 1 6.10 13.88 7.40
CA MET A 1 6.07 15.36 7.28
C MET A 1 6.57 15.72 5.88
N GLY A 2 5.73 16.34 5.05
CA GLY A 2 6.13 16.79 3.72
C GLY A 2 7.14 17.92 3.78
N LYS A 3 8.02 18.00 2.79
CA LYS A 3 8.97 19.13 2.64
C LYS A 3 8.22 20.30 1.99
N CYS A 4 8.30 21.49 2.61
CA CYS A 4 7.74 22.73 2.10
C CYS A 4 8.86 23.74 1.92
N TRP A 5 8.89 24.40 0.74
CA TRP A 5 9.83 25.48 0.48
C TRP A 5 9.25 26.78 1.00
N VAL A 6 9.97 27.45 1.87
CA VAL A 6 9.63 28.78 2.37
C VAL A 6 10.84 29.71 2.25
N PRO A 7 10.64 31.03 2.09
CA PRO A 7 11.75 31.99 2.10
C PRO A 7 12.60 31.86 3.36
N SER A 8 13.90 32.10 3.23
CA SER A 8 14.83 32.08 4.36
C SER A 8 14.29 32.94 5.50
N ARG A 9 14.35 32.42 6.74
CA ARG A 9 13.88 33.06 7.98
C ARG A 9 12.37 33.09 8.20
N GLN A 10 11.57 32.44 7.36
CA GLN A 10 10.14 32.25 7.62
C GLN A 10 9.87 30.80 8.06
N ARG A 11 8.94 30.61 9.00
CA ARG A 11 8.44 29.29 9.34
C ARG A 11 7.29 28.94 8.41
N ALA A 12 7.29 27.73 7.88
CA ALA A 12 6.14 27.24 7.15
C ALA A 12 4.92 27.20 8.08
N ILE A 13 3.87 27.91 7.72
CA ILE A 13 2.56 27.75 8.36
C ILE A 13 1.80 26.75 7.49
N VAL A 14 1.54 25.57 8.05
CA VAL A 14 0.74 24.54 7.42
C VAL A 14 -0.53 24.40 8.23
N GLU A 15 -1.67 24.47 7.58
CA GLU A 15 -2.95 24.17 8.22
C GLU A 15 -2.91 22.71 8.70
N GLN A 16 -3.21 22.52 9.98
CA GLN A 16 -3.25 21.20 10.57
C GLN A 16 -4.69 20.69 10.55
N GLN A 17 -4.87 19.58 9.84
CA GLN A 17 -6.15 18.90 9.81
C GLN A 17 -6.36 18.16 11.14
N MET A 18 -7.47 18.43 11.83
CA MET A 18 -7.83 17.79 13.10
C MET A 18 -8.89 16.69 12.94
N ILE A 19 -9.00 16.07 11.78
CA ILE A 19 -9.90 14.94 11.56
C ILE A 19 -9.27 13.70 12.16
N ARG A 20 -9.99 13.02 13.06
CA ARG A 20 -9.55 11.76 13.72
C ARG A 20 -10.28 10.54 13.14
N GLU A 21 -10.56 10.59 11.86
CA GLU A 21 -11.13 9.49 11.11
C GLU A 21 -10.04 8.79 10.31
N TYR A 22 -10.18 7.51 10.10
CA TYR A 22 -9.17 6.69 9.44
C TYR A 22 -9.80 5.91 8.30
N ILE A 23 -9.08 5.83 7.20
CA ILE A 23 -9.34 4.93 6.10
C ILE A 23 -8.06 4.15 5.82
N TYR A 24 -8.19 2.90 5.46
CA TYR A 24 -7.07 2.00 5.25
C TYR A 24 -7.04 1.52 3.81
N ALA A 25 -5.86 1.41 3.24
CA ALA A 25 -5.67 0.78 1.95
C ALA A 25 -4.80 -0.46 2.10
N TYR A 26 -5.27 -1.56 1.55
CA TYR A 26 -4.50 -2.78 1.39
C TYR A 26 -3.99 -2.82 -0.03
N THR A 27 -2.70 -3.00 -0.22
CA THR A 27 -2.09 -3.04 -1.54
C THR A 27 -1.07 -4.18 -1.61
N SER A 28 -1.13 -4.92 -2.69
CA SER A 28 -0.07 -5.85 -3.10
C SER A 28 0.52 -5.42 -4.43
N VAL A 29 1.74 -5.79 -4.69
CA VAL A 29 2.44 -5.52 -5.95
C VAL A 29 3.29 -6.72 -6.34
N CYS A 30 3.29 -7.04 -7.63
CA CYS A 30 4.25 -7.96 -8.21
C CYS A 30 5.49 -7.15 -8.64
N PRO A 31 6.66 -7.32 -8.00
CA PRO A 31 7.83 -6.52 -8.32
C PRO A 31 8.37 -6.75 -9.73
N GLU A 32 8.12 -7.94 -10.28
CA GLU A 32 8.58 -8.31 -11.62
C GLU A 32 7.78 -7.65 -12.73
N THR A 33 6.44 -7.58 -12.59
CA THR A 33 5.56 -7.05 -13.63
C THR A 33 5.08 -5.64 -13.37
N GLY A 34 5.03 -5.22 -12.09
CA GLY A 34 4.42 -3.97 -11.64
C GLY A 34 2.90 -4.07 -11.48
N GLU A 35 2.32 -5.24 -11.75
CA GLU A 35 0.90 -5.49 -11.46
C GLU A 35 0.64 -5.29 -9.98
N ASN A 36 -0.44 -4.62 -9.67
CA ASN A 36 -0.80 -4.35 -8.29
C ASN A 36 -2.31 -4.51 -8.09
N TYR A 37 -2.68 -4.82 -6.86
CA TYR A 37 -4.06 -4.97 -6.46
C TYR A 37 -4.30 -4.23 -5.16
N SER A 38 -5.36 -3.44 -5.10
CA SER A 38 -5.65 -2.62 -3.92
C SER A 38 -7.12 -2.62 -3.59
N ILE A 39 -7.43 -2.57 -2.29
CA ILE A 39 -8.76 -2.27 -1.78
C ILE A 39 -8.69 -1.15 -0.74
N ILE A 40 -9.77 -0.42 -0.58
CA ILE A 40 -9.97 0.57 0.48
C ILE A 40 -10.92 -0.03 1.53
N SER A 41 -10.62 0.18 2.80
CA SER A 41 -11.41 -0.36 3.91
C SER A 41 -11.55 0.68 5.02
N PRO A 42 -12.73 0.82 5.64
CA PRO A 42 -12.90 1.67 6.81
C PRO A 42 -12.27 1.08 8.09
N VAL A 43 -11.86 -0.19 8.05
CA VAL A 43 -11.30 -0.89 9.20
C VAL A 43 -10.01 -1.61 8.84
N ASN A 44 -9.10 -1.71 9.81
CA ASN A 44 -7.87 -2.46 9.70
C ASN A 44 -7.90 -3.66 10.66
N ASN A 45 -8.40 -4.78 10.18
CA ASN A 45 -8.56 -6.01 10.96
C ASN A 45 -8.47 -7.27 10.09
N THR A 46 -8.54 -8.43 10.74
CA THR A 46 -8.50 -9.74 10.06
C THR A 46 -9.62 -9.93 9.04
N GLN A 47 -10.81 -9.34 9.26
CA GLN A 47 -11.91 -9.46 8.30
C GLN A 47 -11.61 -8.70 7.00
N ALA A 48 -11.10 -7.47 7.10
CA ALA A 48 -10.68 -6.69 5.94
C ALA A 48 -9.54 -7.40 5.18
N MET A 49 -8.59 -7.99 5.91
CA MET A 49 -7.53 -8.82 5.30
C MET A 49 -8.10 -10.03 4.56
N ASN A 50 -9.09 -10.72 5.14
CA ASN A 50 -9.74 -11.84 4.48
C ASN A 50 -10.44 -11.43 3.18
N VAL A 51 -11.13 -10.27 3.17
CA VAL A 51 -11.74 -9.71 1.95
C VAL A 51 -10.66 -9.43 0.91
N PHE A 52 -9.58 -8.75 1.29
CA PHE A 52 -8.46 -8.46 0.40
C PHE A 52 -7.87 -9.72 -0.24
N LEU A 53 -7.60 -10.75 0.57
CA LEU A 53 -7.03 -12.01 0.09
C LEU A 53 -8.00 -12.76 -0.83
N MET A 54 -9.28 -12.81 -0.49
CA MET A 54 -10.32 -13.47 -1.29
C MET A 54 -10.47 -12.81 -2.66
N GLU A 55 -10.61 -11.49 -2.69
CA GLU A 55 -10.75 -10.71 -3.92
C GLU A 55 -9.50 -10.83 -4.81
N MET A 56 -8.31 -10.71 -4.21
CA MET A 56 -7.05 -10.86 -4.94
C MET A 56 -6.88 -12.30 -5.47
N GLY A 57 -7.20 -13.32 -4.66
CA GLY A 57 -7.16 -14.71 -5.08
C GLY A 57 -8.08 -14.99 -6.27
N GLN A 58 -9.27 -14.38 -6.28
CA GLN A 58 -10.20 -14.48 -7.40
C GLN A 58 -9.73 -13.71 -8.65
N ALA A 59 -9.20 -12.50 -8.47
CA ALA A 59 -8.68 -11.70 -9.57
C ALA A 59 -7.51 -12.40 -10.29
N TYR A 60 -6.68 -13.09 -9.53
CA TYR A 60 -5.49 -13.80 -10.02
C TYR A 60 -5.62 -15.33 -9.91
N LYS A 61 -6.81 -15.89 -10.14
CA LYS A 61 -7.11 -17.32 -9.97
C LYS A 61 -6.25 -18.29 -10.79
N HIS A 62 -5.61 -17.80 -11.86
CA HIS A 62 -4.74 -18.60 -12.72
C HIS A 62 -3.28 -18.63 -12.25
N TYR A 63 -2.95 -17.87 -11.20
CA TYR A 63 -1.62 -17.79 -10.63
C TYR A 63 -1.54 -18.48 -9.28
N ARG A 64 -0.37 -19.02 -8.97
CA ARG A 64 0.01 -19.34 -7.59
C ARG A 64 0.79 -18.15 -7.03
N ILE A 65 0.31 -17.60 -5.95
CA ILE A 65 0.81 -16.34 -5.38
C ILE A 65 1.53 -16.64 -4.07
N ILE A 66 2.77 -16.22 -3.97
CA ILE A 66 3.50 -16.13 -2.70
C ILE A 66 3.48 -14.67 -2.29
N MET A 67 2.68 -14.34 -1.27
CA MET A 67 2.56 -12.98 -0.77
C MET A 67 3.47 -12.79 0.43
N CYS A 68 4.47 -11.93 0.28
CA CYS A 68 5.32 -11.48 1.38
C CYS A 68 4.62 -10.36 2.15
N LEU A 69 4.57 -10.46 3.47
CA LEU A 69 3.94 -9.46 4.33
C LEU A 69 4.70 -9.29 5.63
N ASP A 70 4.55 -8.14 6.25
CA ASP A 70 5.13 -7.85 7.54
C ASP A 70 4.50 -8.66 8.67
N GLY A 71 5.07 -8.53 9.87
CA GLY A 71 4.66 -9.30 11.03
C GLY A 71 3.51 -8.71 11.84
N ALA A 72 2.64 -7.87 11.28
CA ALA A 72 1.50 -7.35 12.04
C ALA A 72 0.64 -8.50 12.60
N GLY A 73 0.22 -8.36 13.87
CA GLY A 73 -0.42 -9.46 14.61
C GLY A 73 -1.70 -10.01 13.95
N TRP A 74 -2.43 -9.19 13.23
CA TRP A 74 -3.65 -9.58 12.50
C TRP A 74 -3.35 -10.32 11.18
N HIS A 75 -2.13 -10.21 10.62
CA HIS A 75 -1.68 -11.02 9.48
C HIS A 75 -1.41 -12.48 9.85
N THR A 76 -1.14 -12.75 11.11
CA THR A 76 -0.79 -14.09 11.62
C THR A 76 -1.89 -14.71 12.46
N SER A 77 -3.07 -14.09 12.50
CA SER A 77 -4.23 -14.60 13.22
C SER A 77 -4.68 -15.95 12.66
N HIS A 78 -5.05 -16.90 13.53
CA HIS A 78 -5.67 -18.16 13.14
C HIS A 78 -7.01 -17.99 12.37
N TYR A 79 -7.56 -16.78 12.34
CA TYR A 79 -8.79 -16.45 11.63
C TYR A 79 -8.56 -15.95 10.20
N VAL A 80 -7.30 -15.87 9.75
CA VAL A 80 -6.99 -15.56 8.35
C VAL A 80 -7.41 -16.72 7.46
N LYS A 81 -8.27 -16.44 6.48
CA LYS A 81 -8.75 -17.39 5.49
C LYS A 81 -7.95 -17.21 4.19
N LEU A 82 -7.19 -18.23 3.84
CA LEU A 82 -6.35 -18.20 2.64
C LEU A 82 -7.08 -18.87 1.48
N PRO A 83 -7.19 -18.18 0.31
CA PRO A 83 -7.52 -18.85 -0.95
C PRO A 83 -6.48 -19.91 -1.30
N GLU A 84 -6.90 -20.97 -2.01
CA GLU A 84 -6.04 -22.10 -2.37
C GLU A 84 -4.81 -21.72 -3.21
N ASN A 85 -4.91 -20.61 -3.94
CA ASN A 85 -3.85 -20.11 -4.79
C ASN A 85 -2.92 -19.09 -4.12
N ILE A 86 -3.12 -18.79 -2.82
CA ILE A 86 -2.29 -17.81 -2.07
C ILE A 86 -1.58 -18.49 -0.92
N GLN A 87 -0.27 -18.29 -0.84
CA GLN A 87 0.56 -18.66 0.30
C GLN A 87 1.17 -17.38 0.90
N LEU A 88 1.11 -17.27 2.23
CA LEU A 88 1.73 -16.13 2.94
C LEU A 88 3.16 -16.48 3.36
N LEU A 89 4.07 -15.56 3.12
CA LEU A 89 5.45 -15.60 3.59
C LEU A 89 5.69 -14.37 4.48
N LYS A 90 6.02 -14.64 5.73
CA LYS A 90 6.28 -13.56 6.70
C LYS A 90 7.68 -13.00 6.53
N LEU A 91 7.77 -11.69 6.35
CA LEU A 91 9.04 -10.96 6.38
C LEU A 91 9.61 -10.92 7.81
N PRO A 92 10.94 -10.78 7.96
CA PRO A 92 11.54 -10.54 9.26
C PRO A 92 10.92 -9.34 9.97
N ALA A 93 10.84 -9.40 11.29
CA ALA A 93 10.34 -8.27 12.07
C ALA A 93 11.27 -7.06 11.94
N TYR A 94 10.68 -5.87 11.96
CA TYR A 94 11.42 -4.59 11.89
C TYR A 94 12.26 -4.40 10.63
N SER A 95 11.80 -4.93 9.49
CA SER A 95 12.50 -4.85 8.21
C SER A 95 11.64 -4.17 7.13
N PRO A 96 11.22 -2.89 7.33
CA PRO A 96 10.40 -2.19 6.33
C PRO A 96 11.13 -2.03 4.99
N GLU A 97 12.47 -1.99 5.01
CA GLU A 97 13.31 -1.94 3.81
C GLU A 97 13.16 -3.17 2.91
N LEU A 98 12.60 -4.26 3.43
CA LEU A 98 12.29 -5.46 2.65
C LEU A 98 10.86 -5.41 2.06
N ASN A 99 10.03 -4.45 2.47
CA ASN A 99 8.65 -4.34 1.98
C ASN A 99 8.56 -3.35 0.81
N PRO A 100 8.44 -3.81 -0.44
CA PRO A 100 8.39 -2.91 -1.60
C PRO A 100 7.16 -1.99 -1.61
N THR A 101 6.09 -2.32 -0.90
CA THR A 101 4.89 -1.47 -0.85
C THR A 101 5.13 -0.14 -0.13
N GLU A 102 6.14 -0.05 0.74
CA GLU A 102 6.52 1.23 1.37
C GLU A 102 6.91 2.29 0.34
N HIS A 103 7.62 1.90 -0.72
CA HIS A 103 7.98 2.81 -1.81
C HIS A 103 6.76 3.27 -2.62
N ILE A 104 5.72 2.43 -2.73
CA ILE A 104 4.45 2.83 -3.35
C ILE A 104 3.76 3.88 -2.48
N TRP A 105 3.73 3.67 -1.15
CA TRP A 105 3.13 4.63 -0.23
C TRP A 105 3.88 5.96 -0.21
N ASP A 106 5.21 5.95 -0.29
CA ASP A 106 6.00 7.16 -0.43
C ASP A 106 5.69 7.89 -1.74
N TYR A 107 5.62 7.16 -2.85
CA TYR A 107 5.24 7.70 -4.15
C TYR A 107 3.85 8.34 -4.13
N ILE A 108 2.86 7.66 -3.54
CA ILE A 108 1.49 8.18 -3.39
C ILE A 108 1.51 9.47 -2.57
N ARG A 109 2.18 9.48 -1.44
CA ARG A 109 2.26 10.66 -0.57
C ARG A 109 2.92 11.84 -1.26
N GLU A 110 4.02 11.62 -1.96
CA GLU A 110 4.84 12.70 -2.51
C GLU A 110 4.34 13.18 -3.89
N GLN A 111 3.84 12.30 -4.75
CA GLN A 111 3.56 12.61 -6.15
C GLN A 111 2.08 12.68 -6.49
N LYS A 112 1.19 12.10 -5.69
CA LYS A 112 -0.24 11.96 -6.00
C LYS A 112 -1.14 12.87 -5.16
N LYS A 113 -0.68 14.08 -4.85
CA LYS A 113 -1.46 15.14 -4.16
C LYS A 113 -1.90 14.85 -2.73
N PHE A 114 -1.24 13.93 -2.03
CA PHE A 114 -1.46 13.77 -0.59
C PHE A 114 -0.54 14.66 0.24
N ASN A 115 0.59 15.09 -0.34
CA ASN A 115 1.51 15.98 0.31
C ASN A 115 1.05 17.43 0.16
N ASN A 116 1.05 18.19 1.25
CA ASN A 116 0.64 19.59 1.29
C ASN A 116 -0.81 19.85 0.80
N HIS A 117 -1.68 18.86 0.86
CA HIS A 117 -3.11 19.00 0.61
C HIS A 117 -3.87 18.85 1.92
N THR A 118 -4.77 19.80 2.20
CA THR A 118 -5.66 19.74 3.36
C THR A 118 -7.01 19.22 2.89
N PHE A 119 -7.40 18.05 3.38
CA PHE A 119 -8.71 17.47 3.12
C PHE A 119 -9.72 17.98 4.13
N THR A 120 -10.93 18.25 3.70
CA THR A 120 -11.99 18.78 4.57
C THR A 120 -12.82 17.66 5.22
N SER A 121 -12.81 16.46 4.63
CA SER A 121 -13.52 15.28 5.12
C SER A 121 -12.77 14.00 4.80
N ILE A 122 -13.16 12.89 5.46
CA ILE A 122 -12.64 11.56 5.14
C ILE A 122 -13.10 11.10 3.75
N ASP A 123 -14.27 11.52 3.31
CA ASP A 123 -14.80 11.21 1.97
C ASP A 123 -13.91 11.79 0.87
N GLU A 124 -13.39 13.00 1.05
CA GLU A 124 -12.43 13.59 0.09
C GLU A 124 -11.12 12.79 0.04
N VAL A 125 -10.66 12.30 1.20
CA VAL A 125 -9.48 11.42 1.27
C VAL A 125 -9.75 10.13 0.50
N GLU A 126 -10.92 9.51 0.72
CA GLU A 126 -11.32 8.29 0.05
C GLU A 126 -11.38 8.46 -1.47
N ILE A 127 -12.06 9.49 -1.95
CA ILE A 127 -12.16 9.81 -3.38
C ILE A 127 -10.77 10.00 -4.00
N GLN A 128 -9.90 10.77 -3.33
CA GLN A 128 -8.53 10.99 -3.83
C GLN A 128 -7.72 9.69 -3.81
N LEU A 129 -7.88 8.87 -2.78
CA LEU A 129 -7.20 7.58 -2.65
C LEU A 129 -7.66 6.61 -3.73
N GLU A 130 -8.98 6.47 -3.94
CA GLU A 130 -9.55 5.63 -4.99
C GLU A 130 -9.02 6.02 -6.37
N LYS A 131 -9.05 7.32 -6.69
CA LYS A 131 -8.49 7.84 -7.94
C LYS A 131 -7.02 7.48 -8.09
N THR A 132 -6.24 7.68 -7.03
CA THR A 132 -4.80 7.39 -7.02
C THR A 132 -4.51 5.90 -7.20
N LEU A 133 -5.24 5.03 -6.50
CA LEU A 133 -5.08 3.58 -6.64
C LEU A 133 -5.44 3.09 -8.05
N LYS A 134 -6.47 3.68 -8.69
CA LYS A 134 -6.80 3.40 -10.09
C LYS A 134 -5.70 3.86 -11.05
N GLU A 135 -5.08 5.02 -10.79
CA GLU A 135 -3.97 5.51 -11.61
C GLU A 135 -2.76 4.58 -11.51
N ILE A 136 -2.30 4.24 -10.30
CA ILE A 136 -1.13 3.36 -10.12
C ILE A 136 -1.36 1.95 -10.66
N ASN A 137 -2.62 1.48 -10.68
CA ASN A 137 -2.94 0.18 -11.25
C ASN A 137 -2.67 0.11 -12.76
N SER A 138 -2.57 1.23 -13.45
CA SER A 138 -2.18 1.31 -14.87
C SER A 138 -0.69 1.66 -15.08
N GLU A 139 0.02 2.07 -14.03
CA GLU A 139 1.41 2.53 -14.09
C GLU A 139 2.42 1.38 -13.88
N TYR A 140 2.27 0.23 -14.57
CA TYR A 140 3.08 -0.97 -14.38
C TYR A 140 4.60 -0.73 -14.38
N SER A 141 5.10 -0.01 -15.37
CA SER A 141 6.54 0.29 -15.46
C SER A 141 7.05 1.10 -14.28
N LYS A 142 6.22 2.01 -13.76
CA LYS A 142 6.54 2.81 -12.58
C LYS A 142 6.54 1.95 -11.33
N MET A 143 5.51 1.13 -11.13
CA MET A 143 5.41 0.21 -9.99
C MET A 143 6.56 -0.79 -9.98
N LYS A 144 6.87 -1.39 -11.13
CA LYS A 144 8.05 -2.25 -11.28
C LYS A 144 9.33 -1.52 -10.86
N SER A 145 9.54 -0.29 -11.34
CA SER A 145 10.75 0.50 -11.00
C SER A 145 10.85 0.81 -9.50
N LEU A 146 9.74 1.11 -8.84
CA LEU A 146 9.71 1.40 -7.41
C LEU A 146 9.98 0.17 -6.54
N CYS A 147 9.53 -1.01 -7.00
CA CYS A 147 9.55 -2.25 -6.24
C CYS A 147 10.68 -3.20 -6.63
N ASN A 148 11.57 -2.81 -7.54
CA ASN A 148 12.66 -3.64 -8.05
C ASN A 148 13.82 -3.76 -7.03
N PHE A 149 13.62 -4.54 -6.00
CA PHE A 149 14.66 -4.81 -5.01
C PHE A 149 15.57 -5.96 -5.47
N LYS A 150 16.88 -5.78 -5.28
CA LYS A 150 17.88 -6.77 -5.70
C LYS A 150 17.63 -8.17 -5.11
N TRP A 151 17.19 -8.25 -3.86
CA TRP A 151 16.93 -9.52 -3.19
C TRP A 151 15.74 -10.28 -3.78
N LEU A 152 14.70 -9.57 -4.27
CA LEU A 152 13.56 -10.19 -4.95
C LEU A 152 13.97 -10.83 -6.28
N ASN A 153 14.87 -10.19 -7.02
CA ASN A 153 15.39 -10.73 -8.28
C ASN A 153 16.21 -12.02 -8.07
N THR A 154 16.82 -12.18 -6.90
CA THR A 154 17.58 -13.38 -6.57
C THR A 154 16.67 -14.54 -6.11
N ALA A 155 15.51 -14.23 -5.57
CA ALA A 155 14.53 -15.21 -5.12
C ALA A 155 13.64 -15.79 -6.24
N SER A 156 13.67 -15.15 -7.42
CA SER A 156 12.87 -15.55 -8.61
C SER A 156 13.60 -16.53 -9.53
N CYS A 157 14.77 -17.06 -9.13
CA CYS A 157 15.55 -18.04 -9.90
C CYS A 157 15.22 -19.46 -9.47
#